data_6e6eb9240a2eeaed706a24e3289d86c5
#
_entry.id   6e6eb9240a2eeaed706a24e3289d86c5
#
_cell.length_a   1.000
_cell.length_b   1.000
_cell.length_c   1.000
_cell.angle_alpha   90.00
_cell.angle_beta   90.00
_cell.angle_gamma   90.00
#
_symmetry.space_group_name_H-M   'P 1'
#
loop_
_entity.id
_entity.type
_entity.pdbx_description
1 polymer ?
#
loop_
_entity_poly.entity_id
_entity_poly.type
_entity_poly.pdbx_seq_one_letter_code
_entity_poly.pdbx_strand_id
1 'polypeptide(L)'
;NAPVQTSQPLQPPRPGAEILRVDHVSRGFNKTQGELLVLDDANLSLREGEIVGLLGRSGSGKSTLLRIIAGLIEPTGGEVTYLGKPLTGPAEGVAMVFQTFALFPWLTVLQNVEAGLEALGVGARERRERALAAIDLIGLDGF
;
A
#
# COMPACT_ATOMS: atom_id res chain seq x y z
N ASN A 1 -17.96 -7.92 -28.85
CA ASN A 1 -17.73 -6.67 -28.12
C ASN A 1 -18.57 -6.73 -26.83
N ALA A 2 -17.95 -7.16 -25.73
CA ALA A 2 -18.55 -7.05 -24.41
C ALA A 2 -18.33 -5.60 -23.92
N PRO A 3 -19.31 -4.94 -23.30
CA PRO A 3 -19.14 -3.60 -22.76
C PRO A 3 -18.15 -3.64 -21.61
N VAL A 4 -17.18 -2.72 -21.65
CA VAL A 4 -16.29 -2.43 -20.52
C VAL A 4 -17.16 -1.99 -19.35
N GLN A 5 -17.23 -2.81 -18.30
CA GLN A 5 -17.88 -2.41 -17.05
C GLN A 5 -17.04 -1.28 -16.42
N THR A 6 -17.56 -0.07 -16.52
CA THR A 6 -17.05 1.07 -15.79
C THR A 6 -17.18 0.76 -14.29
N SER A 7 -16.05 0.52 -13.62
CA SER A 7 -16.02 0.39 -12.17
C SER A 7 -16.60 1.66 -11.56
N GLN A 8 -17.66 1.52 -10.76
CA GLN A 8 -18.21 2.64 -9.99
C GLN A 8 -17.09 3.20 -9.07
N PRO A 9 -16.94 4.52 -8.97
CA PRO A 9 -16.03 5.12 -8.01
C PRO A 9 -16.31 4.57 -6.61
N LEU A 10 -15.25 4.15 -5.90
CA LEU A 10 -15.38 3.72 -4.51
C LEU A 10 -16.00 4.86 -3.70
N GLN A 11 -17.16 4.61 -3.10
CA GLN A 11 -17.76 5.58 -2.18
C GLN A 11 -16.86 5.69 -0.95
N PRO A 12 -16.58 6.90 -0.44
CA PRO A 12 -15.83 7.06 0.79
C PRO A 12 -16.52 6.27 1.92
N PRO A 13 -15.76 5.52 2.73
CA PRO A 13 -16.31 4.79 3.84
C PRO A 13 -16.97 5.74 4.85
N ARG A 14 -17.95 5.25 5.61
CA ARG A 14 -18.61 6.04 6.65
C ARG A 14 -17.68 6.13 7.88
N PRO A 15 -17.63 7.27 8.58
CA PRO A 15 -16.83 7.42 9.79
C PRO A 15 -16.98 6.23 10.75
N GLY A 16 -15.84 5.63 11.15
CA GLY A 16 -15.84 4.44 12.00
C GLY A 16 -16.15 3.11 11.30
N ALA A 17 -16.40 3.11 9.99
CA ALA A 17 -16.54 1.86 9.22
C ALA A 17 -15.21 1.10 9.16
N GLU A 18 -15.26 -0.23 9.22
CA GLU A 18 -14.09 -1.07 9.00
C GLU A 18 -13.67 -0.97 7.53
N ILE A 19 -12.43 -0.53 7.28
CA ILE A 19 -11.87 -0.35 5.94
C ILE A 19 -10.93 -1.48 5.57
N LEU A 20 -10.30 -2.11 6.56
CA LEU A 20 -9.37 -3.22 6.38
C LEU A 20 -9.57 -4.25 7.47
N ARG A 21 -9.56 -5.53 7.08
CA ARG A 21 -9.50 -6.67 7.99
C ARG A 21 -8.41 -7.64 7.53
N VAL A 22 -7.59 -8.05 8.45
CA VAL A 22 -6.64 -9.15 8.34
C VAL A 22 -7.19 -10.28 9.21
N ASP A 23 -7.48 -11.43 8.63
CA ASP A 23 -8.15 -12.53 9.30
C ASP A 23 -7.33 -13.82 9.16
N HIS A 24 -6.80 -14.30 10.30
CA HIS A 24 -5.98 -15.51 10.41
C HIS A 24 -4.81 -15.59 9.41
N VAL A 25 -4.19 -14.44 9.11
CA VAL A 25 -3.15 -14.36 8.08
C VAL A 25 -1.86 -15.00 8.55
N SER A 26 -1.38 -15.93 7.74
CA SER A 26 -0.08 -16.58 7.89
C SER A 26 0.77 -16.37 6.65
N ARG A 27 2.09 -16.29 6.83
CA ARG A 27 3.05 -16.21 5.72
C ARG A 27 4.32 -16.96 6.02
N GLY A 28 4.54 -18.02 5.24
CA GLY A 28 5.79 -18.77 5.19
C GLY A 28 6.63 -18.41 3.96
N PHE A 29 7.93 -18.61 4.08
CA PHE A 29 8.89 -18.55 2.97
C PHE A 29 9.66 -19.86 2.88
N ASN A 30 9.66 -20.47 1.70
CA ASN A 30 10.46 -21.67 1.47
C ASN A 30 11.95 -21.33 1.49
N LYS A 31 12.69 -21.97 2.38
CA LYS A 31 14.16 -21.96 2.39
C LYS A 31 14.70 -23.33 2.05
N THR A 32 15.95 -23.38 1.63
CA THR A 32 16.68 -24.64 1.31
C THR A 32 16.70 -25.65 2.47
N GLN A 33 16.40 -25.23 3.70
CA GLN A 33 16.39 -26.04 4.91
C GLN A 33 15.02 -26.11 5.61
N GLY A 34 13.92 -25.83 4.89
CA GLY A 34 12.57 -25.87 5.43
C GLY A 34 11.80 -24.56 5.25
N GLU A 35 10.56 -24.56 5.70
CA GLU A 35 9.69 -23.38 5.67
C GLU A 35 9.99 -22.46 6.87
N LEU A 36 10.25 -21.17 6.59
CA LEU A 36 10.35 -20.14 7.62
C LEU A 36 8.98 -19.46 7.75
N LEU A 37 8.26 -19.75 8.81
CA LEU A 37 7.03 -19.04 9.15
C LEU A 37 7.40 -17.65 9.70
N VAL A 38 6.95 -16.60 9.01
CA VAL A 38 7.22 -15.20 9.37
C VAL A 38 6.01 -14.54 10.02
N LEU A 39 4.81 -14.93 9.59
CA LEU A 39 3.55 -14.55 10.21
C LEU A 39 2.78 -15.82 10.53
N ASP A 40 2.23 -15.89 11.73
CA ASP A 40 1.43 -17.01 12.22
C ASP A 40 0.15 -16.42 12.85
N ASP A 41 -0.98 -16.73 12.22
CA ASP A 41 -2.31 -16.36 12.70
C ASP A 41 -2.49 -14.87 13.03
N ALA A 42 -1.99 -13.98 12.16
CA ALA A 42 -2.08 -12.53 12.38
C ALA A 42 -3.53 -12.04 12.16
N ASN A 43 -4.02 -11.28 13.13
CA ASN A 43 -5.36 -10.71 13.13
C ASN A 43 -5.29 -9.21 13.39
N LEU A 44 -5.94 -8.39 12.55
CA LEU A 44 -5.97 -6.94 12.67
C LEU A 44 -7.22 -6.38 11.99
N SER A 45 -7.80 -5.35 12.56
CA SER A 45 -8.79 -4.52 11.85
C SER A 45 -8.38 -3.06 11.89
N LEU A 46 -8.73 -2.31 10.84
CA LEU A 46 -8.52 -0.87 10.75
C LEU A 46 -9.82 -0.21 10.34
N ARG A 47 -10.18 0.84 11.06
CA ARG A 47 -11.39 1.64 10.80
C ARG A 47 -11.03 2.98 10.18
N GLU A 48 -11.99 3.60 9.53
CA GLU A 48 -11.82 4.94 8.98
C GLU A 48 -11.44 5.96 10.06
N GLY A 49 -10.39 6.75 9.78
CA GLY A 49 -9.84 7.74 10.70
C GLY A 49 -8.97 7.16 11.82
N GLU A 50 -8.78 5.84 11.86
CA GLU A 50 -7.95 5.18 12.87
C GLU A 50 -6.47 5.16 12.46
N ILE A 51 -5.58 5.30 13.46
CA ILE A 51 -4.14 5.11 13.32
C ILE A 51 -3.74 3.93 14.18
N VAL A 52 -3.17 2.90 13.54
CA VAL A 52 -2.71 1.69 14.24
C VAL A 52 -1.18 1.60 14.19
N GLY A 53 -0.55 1.42 15.36
CA GLY A 53 0.88 1.19 15.49
C GLY A 53 1.20 -0.29 15.63
N LEU A 54 2.09 -0.81 14.76
CA LEU A 54 2.63 -2.17 14.86
C LEU A 54 3.94 -2.17 15.65
N LEU A 55 3.92 -2.72 16.85
CA LEU A 55 5.08 -2.82 17.73
C LEU A 55 5.68 -4.24 17.69
N GLY A 56 6.99 -4.34 17.82
CA GLY A 56 7.69 -5.63 17.88
C GLY A 56 9.17 -5.51 17.50
N ARG A 57 9.93 -6.55 17.80
CA ARG A 57 11.38 -6.63 17.51
C ARG A 57 11.63 -6.60 16.00
N SER A 58 12.88 -6.25 15.61
CA SER A 58 13.31 -6.43 14.21
C SER A 58 13.15 -7.89 13.79
N GLY A 59 12.65 -8.10 12.57
CA GLY A 59 12.39 -9.46 12.05
C GLY A 59 11.08 -10.10 12.51
N SER A 60 10.23 -9.44 13.31
CA SER A 60 8.94 -9.97 13.78
C SER A 60 7.80 -9.97 12.74
N GLY A 61 8.10 -9.79 11.46
CA GLY A 61 7.09 -9.88 10.40
C GLY A 61 6.31 -8.58 10.10
N LYS A 62 6.52 -7.46 10.82
CA LYS A 62 5.78 -6.20 10.62
C LYS A 62 5.78 -5.71 9.17
N SER A 63 6.95 -5.66 8.55
CA SER A 63 7.08 -5.24 7.15
C SER A 63 6.44 -6.24 6.18
N THR A 64 6.41 -7.52 6.53
CA THR A 64 5.71 -8.55 5.77
C THR A 64 4.21 -8.35 5.85
N LEU A 65 3.67 -8.11 7.06
CA LEU A 65 2.26 -7.81 7.25
C LEU A 65 1.83 -6.54 6.49
N LEU A 66 2.62 -5.46 6.56
CA LEU A 66 2.33 -4.23 5.81
C LEU A 66 2.32 -4.45 4.30
N ARG A 67 3.23 -5.29 3.77
CA ARG A 67 3.21 -5.63 2.33
C ARG A 67 2.00 -6.46 1.94
N ILE A 68 1.54 -7.36 2.81
CA ILE A 68 0.30 -8.12 2.60
C ILE A 68 -0.90 -7.16 2.59
N ILE A 69 -0.99 -6.25 3.56
CA ILE A 69 -2.04 -5.22 3.66
C ILE A 69 -2.04 -4.29 2.44
N ALA A 70 -0.87 -3.99 1.90
CA ALA A 70 -0.76 -3.19 0.67
C ALA A 70 -1.03 -3.99 -0.62
N GLY A 71 -1.30 -5.30 -0.52
CA GLY A 71 -1.53 -6.17 -1.67
C GLY A 71 -0.28 -6.44 -2.52
N LEU A 72 0.92 -6.22 -1.97
CA LEU A 72 2.19 -6.42 -2.68
C LEU A 72 2.68 -7.87 -2.61
N ILE A 73 2.25 -8.62 -1.61
CA ILE A 73 2.51 -10.06 -1.47
C ILE A 73 1.25 -10.74 -0.95
N GLU A 74 1.01 -11.96 -1.40
CA GLU A 74 -0.12 -12.76 -0.95
C GLU A 74 0.20 -13.49 0.35
N PRO A 75 -0.76 -13.68 1.28
CA PRO A 75 -0.59 -14.56 2.43
C PRO A 75 -0.53 -16.02 1.96
N THR A 76 0.06 -16.91 2.78
CA THR A 76 0.01 -18.37 2.55
C THR A 76 -1.19 -19.02 3.22
N GLY A 77 -1.85 -18.33 4.13
CA GLY A 77 -3.08 -18.73 4.80
C GLY A 77 -3.83 -17.51 5.33
N GLY A 78 -5.11 -17.67 5.57
CA GLY A 78 -5.99 -16.57 5.97
C GLY A 78 -6.34 -15.65 4.80
N GLU A 79 -6.97 -14.53 5.09
CA GLU A 79 -7.38 -13.56 4.08
C GLU A 79 -7.26 -12.11 4.56
N VAL A 80 -7.16 -11.19 3.60
CA VAL A 80 -7.27 -9.75 3.85
C VAL A 80 -8.44 -9.23 3.06
N THR A 81 -9.28 -8.43 3.71
CA THR A 81 -10.37 -7.71 3.04
C THR A 81 -10.13 -6.21 3.12
N TYR A 82 -10.39 -5.51 2.03
CA TYR A 82 -10.33 -4.06 1.92
C TYR A 82 -11.65 -3.52 1.39
N LEU A 83 -12.27 -2.61 2.13
CA LEU A 83 -13.61 -2.09 1.83
C LEU A 83 -14.66 -3.19 1.58
N GLY A 84 -14.58 -4.26 2.39
CA GLY A 84 -15.48 -5.41 2.32
C GLY A 84 -15.25 -6.36 1.13
N LYS A 85 -14.16 -6.21 0.40
CA LYS A 85 -13.78 -7.09 -0.73
C LYS A 85 -12.46 -7.79 -0.45
N PRO A 86 -12.28 -9.05 -0.87
CA PRO A 86 -10.99 -9.74 -0.78
C PRO A 86 -9.89 -8.95 -1.50
N LEU A 87 -8.73 -8.80 -0.86
CA LEU A 87 -7.57 -8.13 -1.39
C LEU A 87 -6.70 -9.13 -2.16
N THR A 88 -6.74 -9.07 -3.49
CA THR A 88 -6.01 -9.99 -4.39
C THR A 88 -4.85 -9.31 -5.14
N GLY A 89 -4.48 -8.11 -4.75
CA GLY A 89 -3.42 -7.31 -5.37
C GLY A 89 -3.39 -5.91 -4.80
N PRO A 90 -2.57 -4.99 -5.35
CA PRO A 90 -2.52 -3.60 -4.91
C PRO A 90 -3.90 -2.95 -4.98
N ALA A 91 -4.37 -2.43 -3.83
CA ALA A 91 -5.69 -1.82 -3.73
C ALA A 91 -5.64 -0.34 -4.13
N GLU A 92 -6.65 0.10 -4.85
CA GLU A 92 -6.84 1.51 -5.16
C GLU A 92 -7.03 2.33 -3.86
N GLY A 93 -6.33 3.45 -3.76
CA GLY A 93 -6.38 4.32 -2.56
C GLY A 93 -5.46 3.88 -1.42
N VAL A 94 -4.71 2.78 -1.55
CA VAL A 94 -3.68 2.38 -0.60
C VAL A 94 -2.31 2.85 -1.08
N ALA A 95 -1.58 3.57 -0.22
CA ALA A 95 -0.19 3.97 -0.46
C ALA A 95 0.73 3.39 0.61
N MET A 96 1.94 3.00 0.22
CA MET A 96 2.96 2.47 1.13
C MET A 96 4.21 3.34 1.09
N VAL A 97 4.65 3.77 2.28
CA VAL A 97 5.95 4.42 2.45
C VAL A 97 6.93 3.38 2.96
N PHE A 98 8.03 3.18 2.23
CA PHE A 98 9.05 2.22 2.58
C PHE A 98 10.06 2.82 3.57
N GLN A 99 10.69 1.97 4.38
CA GLN A 99 11.76 2.36 5.30
C GLN A 99 13.01 2.86 4.55
N THR A 100 13.28 2.33 3.38
CA THR A 100 14.28 2.85 2.45
C THR A 100 13.63 3.87 1.55
N PHE A 101 14.38 4.84 1.04
CA PHE A 101 13.85 5.96 0.24
C PHE A 101 13.03 5.54 -0.97
N ALA A 102 13.20 4.30 -1.46
CA ALA A 102 12.50 3.73 -2.63
C ALA A 102 12.51 4.66 -3.87
N LEU A 103 13.51 5.54 -3.96
CA LEU A 103 13.68 6.44 -5.09
C LEU A 103 14.32 5.68 -6.26
N PHE A 104 13.89 6.01 -7.45
CA PHE A 104 14.54 5.57 -8.68
C PHE A 104 15.82 6.38 -8.90
N PRO A 105 17.02 5.80 -8.74
CA PRO A 105 18.27 6.56 -8.76
C PRO A 105 18.63 7.15 -10.13
N TRP A 106 17.99 6.68 -11.20
CA TRP A 106 18.14 7.20 -12.56
C TRP A 106 17.15 8.33 -12.89
N LEU A 107 16.25 8.68 -11.98
CA LEU A 107 15.28 9.77 -12.13
C LEU A 107 15.72 10.98 -11.31
N THR A 108 15.37 12.18 -11.80
CA THR A 108 15.50 13.41 -11.01
C THR A 108 14.54 13.42 -9.83
N VAL A 109 14.71 14.33 -8.88
CA VAL A 109 13.78 14.52 -7.75
C VAL A 109 12.35 14.74 -8.27
N LEU A 110 12.18 15.67 -9.20
CA LEU A 110 10.88 15.96 -9.79
C LEU A 110 10.24 14.72 -10.45
N GLN A 111 11.00 13.97 -11.23
CA GLN A 111 10.52 12.75 -11.86
C GLN A 111 10.13 11.67 -10.85
N ASN A 112 10.87 11.54 -9.73
CA ASN A 112 10.50 10.63 -8.65
C ASN A 112 9.16 11.02 -8.01
N VAL A 113 8.93 12.32 -7.78
CA VAL A 113 7.66 12.83 -7.23
C VAL A 113 6.52 12.66 -8.24
N GLU A 114 6.80 12.82 -9.54
CA GLU A 114 5.84 12.64 -10.62
C GLU A 114 5.45 11.16 -10.84
N ALA A 115 6.31 10.19 -10.51
CA ALA A 115 6.17 8.79 -10.91
C ALA A 115 4.82 8.16 -10.52
N GLY A 116 4.32 8.45 -9.31
CA GLY A 116 3.02 7.95 -8.87
C GLY A 116 1.85 8.53 -9.67
N LEU A 117 1.90 9.81 -10.00
CA LEU A 117 0.87 10.48 -10.82
C LEU A 117 0.93 10.01 -12.27
N GLU A 118 2.12 9.70 -12.77
CA GLU A 118 2.32 9.12 -14.11
C GLU A 118 1.69 7.73 -14.20
N ALA A 119 1.91 6.89 -13.21
CA ALA A 119 1.29 5.56 -13.12
C ALA A 119 -0.25 5.62 -13.08
N LEU A 120 -0.81 6.69 -12.53
CA LEU A 120 -2.25 6.96 -12.52
C LEU A 120 -2.77 7.60 -13.84
N GLY A 121 -1.90 7.83 -14.83
CA GLY A 121 -2.28 8.43 -16.12
C GLY A 121 -2.57 9.93 -16.05
N VAL A 122 -2.13 10.64 -15.02
CA VAL A 122 -2.30 12.10 -14.90
C VAL A 122 -1.50 12.81 -15.99
N GLY A 123 -2.13 13.76 -16.69
CA GLY A 123 -1.52 14.52 -17.78
C GLY A 123 -0.27 15.29 -17.34
N ALA A 124 0.73 15.41 -18.22
CA ALA A 124 2.06 15.94 -17.90
C ALA A 124 2.05 17.34 -17.24
N ARG A 125 1.15 18.23 -17.66
CA ARG A 125 1.06 19.58 -17.09
C ARG A 125 0.56 19.54 -15.64
N GLU A 126 -0.55 18.88 -15.40
CA GLU A 126 -1.12 18.75 -14.06
C GLU A 126 -0.18 17.99 -13.13
N ARG A 127 0.44 16.90 -13.62
CA ARG A 127 1.42 16.11 -12.89
C ARG A 127 2.58 16.99 -12.39
N ARG A 128 3.15 17.81 -13.29
CA ARG A 128 4.23 18.72 -12.92
C ARG A 128 3.81 19.77 -11.90
N GLU A 129 2.65 20.39 -12.09
CA GLU A 129 2.11 21.40 -11.15
C GLU A 129 1.93 20.79 -9.75
N ARG A 130 1.33 19.60 -9.66
CA ARG A 130 1.12 18.90 -8.38
C ARG A 130 2.42 18.44 -7.73
N ALA A 131 3.38 17.96 -8.51
CA ALA A 131 4.69 17.54 -8.02
C ALA A 131 5.50 18.72 -7.45
N LEU A 132 5.51 19.88 -8.15
CA LEU A 132 6.18 21.08 -7.65
C LEU A 132 5.54 21.60 -6.36
N ALA A 133 4.21 21.61 -6.28
CA ALA A 133 3.50 21.99 -5.04
C ALA A 133 3.84 21.05 -3.87
N ALA A 134 4.01 19.75 -4.11
CA ALA A 134 4.42 18.80 -3.07
C ALA A 134 5.87 19.02 -2.62
N ILE A 135 6.77 19.34 -3.54
CA ILE A 135 8.18 19.67 -3.27
C ILE A 135 8.28 20.96 -2.42
N ASP A 136 7.51 21.99 -2.79
CA ASP A 136 7.43 23.26 -2.05
C ASP A 136 6.89 23.06 -0.62
N LEU A 137 5.84 22.23 -0.48
CA LEU A 137 5.23 21.94 0.82
C LEU A 137 6.21 21.37 1.86
N ILE A 138 7.22 20.62 1.41
CA ILE A 138 8.25 20.03 2.28
C ILE A 138 9.54 20.86 2.35
N GLY A 139 9.54 22.09 1.77
CA GLY A 139 10.67 23.02 1.83
C GLY A 139 11.88 22.61 1.01
N LEU A 140 11.68 21.87 -0.07
CA LEU A 140 12.73 21.47 -1.01
C LEU A 140 12.75 22.33 -2.29
N ASP A 141 11.99 23.42 -2.32
CA ASP A 141 12.06 24.44 -3.35
C ASP A 141 13.42 25.15 -3.29
N GLY A 142 14.03 25.37 -4.44
CA GLY A 142 15.34 26.07 -4.52
C GLY A 142 16.58 25.17 -4.45
N PHE A 143 16.39 23.84 -4.44
CA PHE A 143 17.48 22.88 -4.58
C PHE A 143 17.57 22.32 -6.01
#